data_4b81347323dd1f54c22bf56dce342c0e
#
_entry.id   4b81347323dd1f54c22bf56dce342c0e
#
_cell.length_a   1.000
_cell.length_b   1.000
_cell.length_c   1.000
_cell.angle_alpha   90.00
_cell.angle_beta   90.00
_cell.angle_gamma   90.00
#
_symmetry.space_group_name_H-M   'P 1'
#
loop_
_entity.id
_entity.type
_entity.pdbx_description
1 polymer ?
#
loop_
_entity_poly.entity_id
_entity_poly.type
_entity_poly.pdbx_seq_one_letter_code
_entity_poly.pdbx_strand_id
1 'polypeptide(L)'
;MNGFACSFPLPLAGLPLASPLPIPSLGVLRLLLFRSRRQAKLHICAGKLDSHQCQAGVVINQTPAEDQVSNNALTTGGAYGFEGATTSLTNELMPSSKRVTLIRHGLSTWNEQSRVQGSSNLSILTETGIKQAERCRNSLVNMTFDACFSSPISRAKSTAEILWQGKQEPLIFLDSLKEAHLFFLEGMTNADAKKQYPELYTSWREDPANFHVAGIYPIRKLWGTAREAWKEILLTPGENFLVVTHKSILRALICTALGLTPERFRAIDVNNGGISVFKFSKQGEAMLQCLNMTAHMYSDHIYNY
;
A
#
# COMPACT_ATOMS: atom_id res chain seq x y z
N MET A 1 -45.98 -47.88 -23.38
CA MET A 1 -46.77 -48.15 -22.12
C MET A 1 -46.21 -47.17 -21.06
N ASN A 2 -47.12 -46.33 -20.53
CA ASN A 2 -47.04 -45.46 -19.35
C ASN A 2 -45.85 -44.42 -19.34
N GLY A 3 -46.02 -43.15 -19.53
CA GLY A 3 -47.12 -42.21 -19.31
C GLY A 3 -47.20 -41.72 -17.86
N PHE A 4 -46.44 -40.66 -17.47
CA PHE A 4 -46.85 -39.79 -16.37
C PHE A 4 -46.47 -38.33 -16.69
N ALA A 5 -47.55 -37.60 -16.98
CA ALA A 5 -47.59 -36.15 -16.98
C ALA A 5 -47.80 -35.69 -15.51
N CYS A 6 -47.11 -34.63 -15.13
CA CYS A 6 -47.47 -33.87 -13.93
C CYS A 6 -47.41 -32.39 -14.21
N SER A 7 -48.53 -31.80 -13.96
CA SER A 7 -49.16 -30.54 -14.22
C SER A 7 -48.45 -29.33 -13.58
N PHE A 8 -48.44 -28.20 -14.31
CA PHE A 8 -48.26 -26.85 -13.78
C PHE A 8 -49.52 -26.35 -13.07
N PRO A 9 -49.44 -25.48 -12.08
CA PRO A 9 -50.46 -24.46 -11.88
C PRO A 9 -49.98 -23.06 -12.20
N LEU A 10 -50.81 -22.37 -12.96
CA LEU A 10 -50.84 -20.93 -13.22
C LEU A 10 -51.71 -20.23 -12.14
N PRO A 11 -51.96 -18.93 -12.21
CA PRO A 11 -51.29 -17.87 -11.40
C PRO A 11 -52.28 -17.24 -10.43
N LEU A 12 -51.80 -16.52 -9.43
CA LEU A 12 -52.58 -15.65 -8.56
C LEU A 12 -52.35 -14.17 -8.92
N ALA A 13 -53.49 -13.53 -9.12
CA ALA A 13 -53.68 -12.15 -9.54
C ALA A 13 -53.39 -11.12 -8.43
N GLY A 14 -52.89 -9.97 -8.87
CA GLY A 14 -53.37 -8.65 -8.48
C GLY A 14 -53.15 -8.18 -7.04
N LEU A 15 -52.19 -7.22 -6.89
CA LEU A 15 -52.29 -6.16 -5.86
C LEU A 15 -51.96 -4.81 -6.49
N PRO A 16 -52.59 -3.71 -6.04
CA PRO A 16 -52.71 -2.46 -6.78
C PRO A 16 -51.51 -1.54 -6.57
N LEU A 17 -51.25 -0.75 -7.63
CA LEU A 17 -50.32 0.37 -7.67
C LEU A 17 -50.62 1.43 -6.59
N ALA A 18 -49.66 1.72 -5.74
CA ALA A 18 -49.69 2.87 -4.84
C ALA A 18 -49.11 4.10 -5.58
N SER A 19 -49.85 5.19 -5.51
CA SER A 19 -49.57 6.50 -6.11
C SER A 19 -48.34 7.17 -5.50
N PRO A 20 -47.59 8.01 -6.25
CA PRO A 20 -46.41 8.71 -5.73
C PRO A 20 -46.82 9.94 -4.87
N LEU A 21 -46.12 10.11 -3.76
CA LEU A 21 -46.19 11.29 -2.90
C LEU A 21 -45.38 12.46 -3.48
N PRO A 22 -45.75 13.72 -3.22
CA PRO A 22 -45.18 14.89 -3.87
C PRO A 22 -43.84 15.30 -3.27
N ILE A 23 -42.97 15.79 -4.17
CA ILE A 23 -41.66 16.37 -3.89
C ILE A 23 -41.82 17.77 -3.26
N PRO A 24 -41.15 18.10 -2.15
CA PRO A 24 -41.08 19.49 -1.67
C PRO A 24 -40.00 20.27 -2.43
N SER A 25 -40.38 21.49 -2.81
CA SER A 25 -39.63 22.48 -3.58
C SER A 25 -38.30 22.93 -2.96
N LEU A 26 -37.31 23.14 -3.84
CA LEU A 26 -36.01 23.73 -3.56
C LEU A 26 -36.14 25.09 -2.87
N GLY A 27 -35.58 25.19 -1.67
CA GLY A 27 -35.21 26.44 -1.04
C GLY A 27 -33.79 26.85 -1.43
N VAL A 28 -33.66 27.99 -2.07
CA VAL A 28 -32.40 28.64 -2.44
C VAL A 28 -31.62 29.03 -1.17
N LEU A 29 -30.51 28.36 -0.87
CA LEU A 29 -29.59 28.78 0.20
C LEU A 29 -28.43 29.58 -0.39
N ARG A 30 -28.41 30.87 -0.12
CA ARG A 30 -27.34 31.80 -0.48
C ARG A 30 -26.03 31.43 0.18
N LEU A 31 -25.00 31.21 -0.63
CA LEU A 31 -23.61 31.06 -0.20
C LEU A 31 -23.07 32.41 0.32
N LEU A 32 -22.80 32.50 1.61
CA LEU A 32 -22.02 33.60 2.19
C LEU A 32 -20.54 33.21 2.18
N LEU A 33 -19.78 33.80 1.27
CA LEU A 33 -18.32 33.73 1.20
C LEU A 33 -17.73 34.61 2.33
N PHE A 34 -17.23 33.97 3.39
CA PHE A 34 -16.32 34.63 4.33
C PHE A 34 -14.89 34.54 3.83
N ARG A 35 -14.38 35.60 3.23
CA ARG A 35 -12.97 35.84 2.99
C ARG A 35 -12.33 36.35 4.29
N SER A 36 -11.57 35.51 4.98
CA SER A 36 -10.65 35.96 6.02
C SER A 36 -9.25 36.16 5.40
N ARG A 37 -8.93 37.44 5.15
CA ARG A 37 -7.56 37.88 4.91
C ARG A 37 -6.86 38.03 6.25
N ARG A 38 -5.92 37.16 6.59
CA ARG A 38 -4.89 37.48 7.60
C ARG A 38 -3.62 37.93 6.87
N GLN A 39 -3.38 39.24 6.94
CA GLN A 39 -2.10 39.86 6.62
C GLN A 39 -1.11 39.54 7.74
N ALA A 40 -0.04 38.81 7.41
CA ALA A 40 1.14 38.73 8.27
C ALA A 40 1.99 39.97 8.04
N LYS A 41 2.12 40.81 9.06
CA LYS A 41 3.07 41.95 9.08
C LYS A 41 4.47 41.36 9.36
N LEU A 42 5.35 41.51 8.40
CA LEU A 42 6.80 41.33 8.60
C LEU A 42 7.30 42.55 9.41
N HIS A 43 7.81 42.33 10.62
CA HIS A 43 8.61 43.31 11.35
C HIS A 43 10.07 43.07 11.01
N ILE A 44 10.64 43.98 10.24
CA ILE A 44 12.08 44.06 10.04
C ILE A 44 12.63 44.94 11.15
N CYS A 45 13.34 44.33 12.13
CA CYS A 45 14.14 45.08 13.08
C CYS A 45 15.54 45.29 12.49
N ALA A 46 15.81 46.52 12.08
CA ALA A 46 17.16 47.00 11.77
C ALA A 46 17.87 47.31 13.10
N GLY A 47 18.81 46.46 13.51
CA GLY A 47 19.71 46.70 14.65
C GLY A 47 21.09 47.08 14.13
N LYS A 48 21.59 48.26 14.58
CA LYS A 48 22.88 48.85 14.26
C LYS A 48 24.02 47.98 14.75
N LEU A 49 25.07 47.87 13.93
CA LEU A 49 26.38 47.37 14.33
C LEU A 49 27.05 48.39 15.26
N ASP A 50 27.51 47.94 16.43
CA ASP A 50 28.59 48.56 17.15
C ASP A 50 29.74 47.58 17.32
N SER A 51 30.90 48.02 16.89
CA SER A 51 32.19 47.41 17.00
C SER A 51 32.69 47.49 18.45
N HIS A 52 33.12 46.38 19.10
CA HIS A 52 34.32 46.34 19.93
C HIS A 52 34.69 44.93 20.43
N GLN A 53 35.94 44.64 20.20
CA GLN A 53 36.88 43.81 20.93
C GLN A 53 36.74 42.28 20.96
N CYS A 54 37.74 41.69 20.27
CA CYS A 54 38.29 40.33 20.43
C CYS A 54 38.78 40.06 21.84
N GLN A 55 38.38 38.93 22.42
CA GLN A 55 39.23 38.16 23.36
C GLN A 55 39.15 36.69 22.98
N ALA A 56 40.33 36.13 22.69
CA ALA A 56 40.52 34.75 22.33
C ALA A 56 40.38 33.85 23.59
N GLY A 57 39.33 33.03 23.61
CA GLY A 57 39.19 31.91 24.53
C GLY A 57 39.43 30.63 23.74
N VAL A 58 40.49 29.90 24.11
CA VAL A 58 40.79 28.55 23.58
C VAL A 58 39.72 27.60 24.08
N VAL A 59 38.79 27.19 23.22
CA VAL A 59 37.89 26.08 23.47
C VAL A 59 38.54 24.84 22.91
N ILE A 60 38.89 23.90 23.79
CA ILE A 60 39.37 22.56 23.44
C ILE A 60 38.23 21.85 22.71
N ASN A 61 38.36 21.65 21.41
CA ASN A 61 37.50 20.79 20.61
C ASN A 61 37.64 19.35 21.09
N GLN A 62 36.61 18.84 21.76
CA GLN A 62 36.36 17.41 21.80
C GLN A 62 35.80 17.03 20.44
N THR A 63 36.61 16.36 19.64
CA THR A 63 36.15 15.69 18.41
C THR A 63 35.06 14.69 18.75
N PRO A 64 33.87 14.78 18.13
CA PRO A 64 32.90 13.68 18.20
C PRO A 64 33.54 12.45 17.57
N ALA A 65 33.36 11.30 18.19
CA ALA A 65 33.75 10.02 17.64
C ALA A 65 33.21 9.92 16.16
N GLU A 66 34.11 9.58 15.24
CA GLU A 66 33.77 9.28 13.87
C GLU A 66 32.85 8.07 13.88
N ASP A 67 31.54 8.31 13.77
CA ASP A 67 30.59 7.29 13.37
C ASP A 67 31.01 6.79 12.00
N GLN A 68 31.34 5.51 11.90
CA GLN A 68 31.65 4.85 10.66
C GLN A 68 30.45 5.03 9.71
N VAL A 69 30.58 5.96 8.77
CA VAL A 69 29.60 6.21 7.70
C VAL A 69 29.58 4.95 6.85
N SER A 70 28.56 4.13 7.05
CA SER A 70 28.34 2.95 6.22
C SER A 70 28.17 3.40 4.74
N ASN A 71 28.70 2.62 3.81
CA ASN A 71 28.64 2.87 2.35
C ASN A 71 27.20 3.06 1.77
N ASN A 72 26.17 2.89 2.60
CA ASN A 72 24.77 3.18 2.27
C ASN A 72 24.44 4.68 2.22
N ALA A 73 25.29 5.57 2.71
CA ALA A 73 25.05 7.02 2.74
C ALA A 73 24.99 7.64 1.33
N LEU A 74 25.69 7.06 0.37
CA LEU A 74 25.79 7.59 -1.00
C LEU A 74 24.51 7.45 -1.82
N THR A 75 23.57 6.58 -1.42
CA THR A 75 22.33 6.31 -2.16
C THR A 75 21.09 7.03 -1.64
N THR A 76 21.17 7.66 -0.47
CA THR A 76 20.00 8.23 0.22
C THR A 76 19.87 9.76 0.11
N GLY A 77 20.80 10.43 -0.58
CA GLY A 77 20.77 11.89 -0.72
C GLY A 77 20.82 12.66 0.61
N GLY A 78 21.24 12.01 1.72
CA GLY A 78 21.42 12.66 3.02
C GLY A 78 20.14 12.84 3.84
N ALA A 79 19.05 12.16 3.51
CA ALA A 79 17.82 12.21 4.33
C ALA A 79 17.96 11.34 5.59
N TYR A 80 18.58 11.85 6.64
CA TYR A 80 18.85 11.13 7.89
C TYR A 80 17.85 11.41 9.01
N GLY A 81 17.10 12.52 8.93
CA GLY A 81 16.15 12.93 9.96
C GLY A 81 14.79 12.29 9.79
N PHE A 82 14.20 11.78 10.88
CA PHE A 82 12.81 11.33 10.93
C PHE A 82 11.91 12.38 11.62
N GLU A 83 12.46 13.52 12.04
CA GLU A 83 11.69 14.59 12.66
C GLU A 83 10.62 15.12 11.70
N GLY A 84 9.38 15.14 12.15
CA GLY A 84 8.23 15.49 11.32
C GLY A 84 7.82 14.41 10.31
N ALA A 85 8.44 13.24 10.33
CA ALA A 85 7.99 12.07 9.60
C ALA A 85 6.61 11.61 10.08
N THR A 86 6.07 10.62 9.42
CA THR A 86 4.72 10.11 9.65
C THR A 86 4.49 9.58 11.07
N THR A 87 3.25 9.30 11.40
CA THR A 87 2.84 8.68 12.65
C THR A 87 3.60 7.38 12.89
N SER A 88 4.04 7.12 14.13
CA SER A 88 4.60 5.83 14.52
C SER A 88 3.62 4.69 14.26
N LEU A 89 4.12 3.60 13.70
CA LEU A 89 3.34 2.38 13.42
C LEU A 89 3.43 1.33 14.54
N THR A 90 4.24 1.60 15.55
CA THR A 90 4.37 0.76 16.76
C THR A 90 4.31 1.63 17.99
N ASN A 91 3.66 1.14 19.05
CA ASN A 91 3.64 1.79 20.36
C ASN A 91 4.86 1.40 21.21
N GLU A 92 5.75 0.56 20.68
CA GLU A 92 6.91 0.00 21.36
C GLU A 92 8.18 0.55 20.71
N LEU A 93 9.16 0.89 21.54
CA LEU A 93 10.49 1.28 21.07
C LEU A 93 11.21 0.04 20.53
N MET A 94 11.61 0.07 19.27
CA MET A 94 12.38 -1.00 18.67
C MET A 94 13.85 -0.95 19.08
N PRO A 95 14.55 -2.10 19.16
CA PRO A 95 15.98 -2.14 19.53
C PRO A 95 16.87 -1.46 18.47
N SER A 96 16.49 -1.56 17.20
CA SER A 96 17.21 -0.96 16.06
C SER A 96 16.25 -0.36 15.04
N SER A 97 16.78 0.49 14.17
CA SER A 97 16.06 0.93 12.96
C SER A 97 15.87 -0.26 12.02
N LYS A 98 14.80 -0.23 11.22
CA LYS A 98 14.49 -1.34 10.31
C LYS A 98 14.36 -0.86 8.86
N ARG A 99 14.71 -1.74 7.93
CA ARG A 99 14.48 -1.56 6.51
C ARG A 99 13.51 -2.63 6.02
N VAL A 100 12.45 -2.21 5.36
CA VAL A 100 11.42 -3.11 4.83
C VAL A 100 11.28 -2.89 3.33
N THR A 101 11.53 -3.96 2.57
CA THR A 101 11.37 -4.01 1.12
C THR A 101 10.06 -4.69 0.79
N LEU A 102 9.15 -3.96 0.15
CA LEU A 102 7.81 -4.42 -0.21
C LEU A 102 7.77 -4.77 -1.70
N ILE A 103 7.21 -5.92 -2.04
CA ILE A 103 7.06 -6.40 -3.43
C ILE A 103 5.61 -6.83 -3.66
N ARG A 104 5.04 -6.40 -4.79
CA ARG A 104 3.81 -6.99 -5.29
C ARG A 104 4.12 -8.28 -6.03
N HIS A 105 3.32 -9.33 -5.82
CA HIS A 105 3.42 -10.60 -6.55
C HIS A 105 3.54 -10.41 -8.07
N GLY A 106 4.18 -11.36 -8.77
CA GLY A 106 4.29 -11.39 -10.23
C GLY A 106 2.92 -11.50 -10.93
N LEU A 107 2.91 -11.33 -12.24
CA LEU A 107 1.70 -11.42 -13.06
C LEU A 107 1.00 -12.77 -12.83
N SER A 108 -0.32 -12.74 -12.61
CA SER A 108 -1.13 -13.92 -12.35
C SER A 108 -2.17 -14.14 -13.45
N THR A 109 -2.71 -15.35 -13.56
CA THR A 109 -3.70 -15.72 -14.57
C THR A 109 -4.90 -14.78 -14.62
N TRP A 110 -5.41 -14.35 -13.46
CA TRP A 110 -6.52 -13.40 -13.40
C TRP A 110 -6.11 -11.95 -13.70
N ASN A 111 -4.83 -11.58 -13.51
CA ASN A 111 -4.33 -10.29 -14.02
C ASN A 111 -4.37 -10.28 -15.55
N GLU A 112 -3.85 -11.32 -16.18
CA GLU A 112 -3.84 -11.49 -17.65
C GLU A 112 -5.25 -11.49 -18.24
N GLN A 113 -6.18 -12.19 -17.58
CA GLN A 113 -7.59 -12.28 -17.99
C GLN A 113 -8.42 -11.04 -17.59
N SER A 114 -7.82 -10.01 -17.02
CA SER A 114 -8.52 -8.82 -16.51
C SER A 114 -9.68 -9.16 -15.57
N ARG A 115 -9.49 -10.17 -14.68
CA ARG A 115 -10.46 -10.57 -13.66
C ARG A 115 -10.19 -9.88 -12.33
N VAL A 116 -11.26 -9.66 -11.57
CA VAL A 116 -11.21 -9.23 -10.17
C VAL A 116 -10.68 -10.38 -9.32
N GLN A 117 -9.55 -10.19 -8.65
CA GLN A 117 -8.89 -11.26 -7.90
C GLN A 117 -9.34 -11.34 -6.44
N GLY A 118 -9.35 -10.19 -5.76
CA GLY A 118 -9.62 -10.14 -4.32
C GLY A 118 -8.78 -11.15 -3.54
N SER A 119 -9.38 -11.73 -2.51
CA SER A 119 -8.76 -12.74 -1.63
C SER A 119 -8.76 -14.16 -2.20
N SER A 120 -9.32 -14.38 -3.39
CA SER A 120 -9.37 -15.71 -4.03
C SER A 120 -7.99 -16.31 -4.23
N ASN A 121 -7.89 -17.62 -3.99
CA ASN A 121 -6.67 -18.42 -4.16
C ASN A 121 -6.60 -19.13 -5.53
N LEU A 122 -7.59 -18.92 -6.41
CA LEU A 122 -7.68 -19.58 -7.71
C LEU A 122 -6.75 -19.00 -8.79
N SER A 123 -6.26 -17.77 -8.57
CA SER A 123 -5.33 -17.11 -9.50
C SER A 123 -3.89 -17.43 -9.13
N ILE A 124 -3.18 -18.14 -10.01
CA ILE A 124 -1.78 -18.54 -9.86
C ILE A 124 -0.86 -17.68 -10.71
N LEU A 125 0.46 -17.73 -10.50
CA LEU A 125 1.43 -17.04 -11.35
C LEU A 125 1.39 -17.60 -12.78
N THR A 126 1.55 -16.69 -13.76
CA THR A 126 1.83 -17.04 -15.16
C THR A 126 3.34 -17.26 -15.34
N GLU A 127 3.75 -17.78 -16.51
CA GLU A 127 5.19 -17.84 -16.87
C GLU A 127 5.85 -16.44 -16.81
N THR A 128 5.15 -15.41 -17.29
CA THR A 128 5.60 -14.02 -17.17
C THR A 128 5.76 -13.61 -15.71
N GLY A 129 4.80 -14.01 -14.85
CA GLY A 129 4.87 -13.73 -13.41
C GLY A 129 6.05 -14.41 -12.72
N ILE A 130 6.39 -15.64 -13.12
CA ILE A 130 7.58 -16.36 -12.64
C ILE A 130 8.85 -15.60 -13.05
N LYS A 131 8.99 -15.23 -14.33
CA LYS A 131 10.12 -14.41 -14.81
C LYS A 131 10.23 -13.07 -14.08
N GLN A 132 9.11 -12.42 -13.76
CA GLN A 132 9.11 -11.20 -12.95
C GLN A 132 9.64 -11.46 -11.53
N ALA A 133 9.26 -12.56 -10.89
CA ALA A 133 9.77 -12.94 -9.58
C ALA A 133 11.29 -13.23 -9.61
N GLU A 134 11.77 -13.92 -10.65
CA GLU A 134 13.20 -14.17 -10.87
C GLU A 134 13.98 -12.87 -11.07
N ARG A 135 13.47 -11.91 -11.83
CA ARG A 135 14.07 -10.58 -11.99
C ARG A 135 14.13 -9.82 -10.66
N CYS A 136 13.08 -9.86 -9.85
CA CYS A 136 13.12 -9.33 -8.49
C CYS A 136 14.23 -9.99 -7.67
N ARG A 137 14.33 -11.33 -7.69
CA ARG A 137 15.37 -12.07 -6.99
C ARG A 137 16.77 -11.62 -7.42
N ASN A 138 17.01 -11.51 -8.72
CA ASN A 138 18.30 -11.08 -9.26
C ASN A 138 18.64 -9.63 -8.87
N SER A 139 17.65 -8.73 -8.87
CA SER A 139 17.85 -7.34 -8.47
C SER A 139 18.17 -7.17 -6.97
N LEU A 140 17.79 -8.16 -6.16
CA LEU A 140 17.99 -8.16 -4.71
C LEU A 140 19.12 -9.12 -4.26
N VAL A 141 19.89 -9.71 -5.19
CA VAL A 141 20.90 -10.74 -4.90
C VAL A 141 21.97 -10.30 -3.89
N ASN A 142 22.36 -9.02 -3.94
CA ASN A 142 23.37 -8.44 -3.05
C ASN A 142 22.79 -7.90 -1.73
N MET A 143 21.49 -8.09 -1.49
CA MET A 143 20.85 -7.66 -0.26
C MET A 143 20.66 -8.84 0.70
N THR A 144 21.01 -8.62 1.95
CA THR A 144 20.72 -9.56 3.03
C THR A 144 19.40 -9.19 3.69
N PHE A 145 18.62 -10.20 4.03
CA PHE A 145 17.35 -10.06 4.74
C PHE A 145 17.33 -11.04 5.91
N ASP A 146 16.82 -10.61 7.05
CA ASP A 146 16.68 -11.43 8.26
C ASP A 146 15.44 -12.34 8.21
N ALA A 147 14.42 -11.94 7.47
CA ALA A 147 13.23 -12.74 7.19
C ALA A 147 12.50 -12.25 5.94
N CYS A 148 11.70 -13.15 5.35
CA CYS A 148 10.69 -12.82 4.36
C CYS A 148 9.29 -13.04 4.92
N PHE A 149 8.43 -12.06 4.81
CA PHE A 149 7.00 -12.18 5.09
C PHE A 149 6.22 -12.24 3.80
N SER A 150 5.23 -13.11 3.73
CA SER A 150 4.38 -13.22 2.54
C SER A 150 2.92 -13.44 2.89
N SER A 151 2.05 -12.98 2.01
CA SER A 151 0.67 -13.46 1.99
C SER A 151 0.64 -14.96 1.70
N PRO A 152 -0.23 -15.74 2.36
CA PRO A 152 -0.41 -17.17 2.09
C PRO A 152 -1.15 -17.45 0.77
N ILE A 153 -1.73 -16.43 0.09
CA ILE A 153 -2.43 -16.60 -1.18
C ILE A 153 -1.43 -17.01 -2.27
N SER A 154 -1.75 -18.06 -3.05
CA SER A 154 -0.85 -18.79 -3.96
C SER A 154 0.05 -17.92 -4.81
N ARG A 155 -0.47 -16.90 -5.51
CA ARG A 155 0.33 -16.01 -6.36
C ARG A 155 1.41 -15.22 -5.63
N ALA A 156 1.13 -14.78 -4.39
CA ALA A 156 2.12 -14.10 -3.55
C ALA A 156 3.07 -15.11 -2.90
N LYS A 157 2.53 -16.22 -2.40
CA LYS A 157 3.31 -17.33 -1.86
C LYS A 157 4.35 -17.83 -2.86
N SER A 158 3.94 -18.18 -4.09
CA SER A 158 4.87 -18.65 -5.13
C SER A 158 5.89 -17.57 -5.54
N THR A 159 5.50 -16.29 -5.56
CA THR A 159 6.47 -15.20 -5.77
C THR A 159 7.52 -15.19 -4.66
N ALA A 160 7.09 -15.28 -3.39
CA ALA A 160 8.00 -15.30 -2.25
C ALA A 160 8.91 -16.52 -2.25
N GLU A 161 8.40 -17.70 -2.58
CA GLU A 161 9.19 -18.94 -2.68
C GLU A 161 10.30 -18.83 -3.73
N ILE A 162 10.02 -18.19 -4.88
CA ILE A 162 11.03 -17.93 -5.92
C ILE A 162 12.10 -16.96 -5.39
N LEU A 163 11.70 -15.87 -4.77
CA LEU A 163 12.61 -14.86 -4.19
C LEU A 163 13.48 -15.45 -3.07
N TRP A 164 12.94 -16.41 -2.32
CA TRP A 164 13.57 -16.98 -1.11
C TRP A 164 14.35 -18.26 -1.38
N GLN A 165 14.35 -18.74 -2.62
CA GLN A 165 15.05 -19.96 -3.00
C GLN A 165 16.55 -19.92 -2.66
N GLY A 166 17.01 -20.89 -1.87
CA GLY A 166 18.40 -21.03 -1.44
C GLY A 166 18.78 -20.20 -0.20
N LYS A 167 17.84 -19.48 0.40
CA LYS A 167 18.02 -18.75 1.67
C LYS A 167 17.69 -19.66 2.85
N GLN A 168 18.37 -19.43 3.98
CA GLN A 168 18.18 -20.20 5.23
C GLN A 168 17.29 -19.45 6.24
N GLU A 169 17.18 -18.15 6.07
CA GLU A 169 16.37 -17.29 6.93
C GLU A 169 14.88 -17.61 6.76
N PRO A 170 14.04 -17.33 7.77
CA PRO A 170 12.64 -17.77 7.76
C PRO A 170 11.80 -17.07 6.68
N LEU A 171 10.93 -17.87 6.02
CA LEU A 171 9.81 -17.42 5.19
C LEU A 171 8.52 -17.58 6.00
N ILE A 172 7.91 -16.47 6.39
CA ILE A 172 6.78 -16.40 7.31
C ILE A 172 5.53 -15.96 6.54
N PHE A 173 4.44 -16.71 6.68
CA PHE A 173 3.16 -16.35 6.06
C PHE A 173 2.27 -15.64 7.07
N LEU A 174 1.79 -14.43 6.70
CA LEU A 174 0.93 -13.60 7.53
C LEU A 174 -0.44 -13.40 6.86
N ASP A 175 -1.50 -13.65 7.61
CA ASP A 175 -2.87 -13.41 7.17
C ASP A 175 -3.15 -11.91 6.98
N SER A 176 -2.49 -11.06 7.74
CA SER A 176 -2.52 -9.60 7.63
C SER A 176 -1.94 -9.08 6.30
N LEU A 177 -1.27 -9.93 5.52
CA LEU A 177 -0.78 -9.60 4.16
C LEU A 177 -1.71 -10.09 3.04
N LYS A 178 -2.89 -10.67 3.34
CA LYS A 178 -3.86 -11.06 2.33
C LYS A 178 -4.49 -9.85 1.62
N GLU A 179 -4.92 -10.07 0.36
CA GLU A 179 -5.65 -9.07 -0.43
C GLU A 179 -7.06 -8.82 0.13
N ALA A 180 -7.63 -7.65 -0.19
CA ALA A 180 -9.01 -7.35 0.16
C ALA A 180 -9.98 -8.41 -0.37
N HIS A 181 -10.92 -8.83 0.46
CA HIS A 181 -12.03 -9.67 0.01
C HIS A 181 -13.03 -8.83 -0.77
N LEU A 182 -13.30 -9.20 -2.03
CA LEU A 182 -14.20 -8.49 -2.94
C LEU A 182 -15.49 -9.25 -3.24
N PHE A 183 -15.83 -10.19 -2.37
CA PHE A 183 -17.09 -10.94 -2.35
C PHE A 183 -17.38 -11.63 -3.71
N PHE A 184 -18.61 -11.49 -4.19
CA PHE A 184 -19.08 -12.09 -5.45
C PHE A 184 -18.45 -11.48 -6.70
N LEU A 185 -17.74 -10.35 -6.60
CA LEU A 185 -16.97 -9.81 -7.73
C LEU A 185 -15.74 -10.65 -8.06
N GLU A 186 -15.22 -11.44 -7.09
CA GLU A 186 -14.02 -12.26 -7.28
C GLU A 186 -14.23 -13.31 -8.38
N GLY A 187 -13.32 -13.35 -9.35
CA GLY A 187 -13.39 -14.23 -10.51
C GLY A 187 -14.14 -13.65 -11.71
N MET A 188 -14.97 -12.62 -11.54
CA MET A 188 -15.58 -11.94 -12.67
C MET A 188 -14.55 -11.19 -13.50
N THR A 189 -14.75 -11.14 -14.84
CA THR A 189 -13.98 -10.17 -15.63
C THR A 189 -14.41 -8.74 -15.28
N ASN A 190 -13.51 -7.78 -15.45
CA ASN A 190 -13.87 -6.37 -15.24
C ASN A 190 -15.04 -5.93 -16.12
N ALA A 191 -15.15 -6.47 -17.35
CA ALA A 191 -16.25 -6.20 -18.26
C ALA A 191 -17.58 -6.75 -17.74
N ASP A 192 -17.60 -8.01 -17.26
CA ASP A 192 -18.80 -8.63 -16.71
C ASP A 192 -19.24 -7.95 -15.42
N ALA A 193 -18.30 -7.66 -14.51
CA ALA A 193 -18.58 -6.95 -13.28
C ALA A 193 -19.20 -5.57 -13.54
N LYS A 194 -18.68 -4.82 -14.53
CA LYS A 194 -19.23 -3.53 -14.94
C LYS A 194 -20.63 -3.67 -15.54
N LYS A 195 -20.86 -4.72 -16.35
CA LYS A 195 -22.14 -4.97 -17.01
C LYS A 195 -23.23 -5.41 -16.03
N GLN A 196 -22.88 -6.32 -15.09
CA GLN A 196 -23.85 -6.93 -14.17
C GLN A 196 -24.12 -6.07 -12.94
N TYR A 197 -23.10 -5.31 -12.46
CA TYR A 197 -23.16 -4.51 -11.24
C TYR A 197 -22.55 -3.11 -11.48
N PRO A 198 -23.13 -2.29 -12.40
CA PRO A 198 -22.54 -1.04 -12.86
C PRO A 198 -22.27 -0.04 -11.74
N GLU A 199 -23.22 0.16 -10.83
CA GLU A 199 -23.06 1.10 -9.71
C GLU A 199 -22.00 0.64 -8.72
N LEU A 200 -22.03 -0.63 -8.34
CA LEU A 200 -21.09 -1.22 -7.41
C LEU A 200 -19.66 -1.23 -8.00
N TYR A 201 -19.54 -1.59 -9.29
CA TYR A 201 -18.26 -1.56 -9.99
C TYR A 201 -17.70 -0.13 -10.09
N THR A 202 -18.55 0.85 -10.39
CA THR A 202 -18.16 2.27 -10.45
C THR A 202 -17.70 2.75 -9.08
N SER A 203 -18.48 2.48 -8.01
CA SER A 203 -18.08 2.82 -6.64
C SER A 203 -16.71 2.20 -6.28
N TRP A 204 -16.51 0.91 -6.57
CA TRP A 204 -15.21 0.27 -6.33
C TRP A 204 -14.07 0.91 -7.11
N ARG A 205 -14.33 1.36 -8.36
CA ARG A 205 -13.28 1.94 -9.24
C ARG A 205 -12.99 3.40 -8.95
N GLU A 206 -13.97 4.19 -8.61
CA GLU A 206 -13.87 5.65 -8.51
C GLU A 206 -13.79 6.13 -7.06
N ASP A 207 -14.52 5.50 -6.15
CA ASP A 207 -14.53 5.81 -4.72
C ASP A 207 -14.33 4.56 -3.84
N PRO A 208 -13.16 3.92 -3.92
CA PRO A 208 -12.90 2.66 -3.22
C PRO A 208 -12.99 2.77 -1.69
N ALA A 209 -12.77 3.94 -1.13
CA ALA A 209 -12.88 4.17 0.31
C ALA A 209 -14.33 4.00 0.82
N ASN A 210 -15.30 4.38 0.00
CA ASN A 210 -16.72 4.28 0.32
C ASN A 210 -17.41 3.08 -0.34
N PHE A 211 -16.66 2.32 -1.18
CA PHE A 211 -17.16 1.06 -1.72
C PHE A 211 -17.47 0.07 -0.58
N HIS A 212 -18.69 -0.47 -0.59
CA HIS A 212 -19.13 -1.47 0.38
C HIS A 212 -20.03 -2.53 -0.25
N VAL A 213 -20.04 -3.71 0.36
CA VAL A 213 -20.98 -4.80 0.08
C VAL A 213 -21.67 -5.16 1.39
N ALA A 214 -22.97 -5.06 1.44
CA ALA A 214 -23.77 -5.32 2.66
C ALA A 214 -23.22 -4.60 3.92
N GLY A 215 -22.83 -3.35 3.79
CA GLY A 215 -22.30 -2.52 4.89
C GLY A 215 -20.83 -2.81 5.28
N ILE A 216 -20.16 -3.75 4.61
CA ILE A 216 -18.75 -4.04 4.84
C ILE A 216 -17.93 -3.21 3.83
N TYR A 217 -16.97 -2.44 4.33
CA TYR A 217 -16.08 -1.57 3.55
C TYR A 217 -14.70 -2.23 3.38
N PRO A 218 -14.44 -2.99 2.29
CA PRO A 218 -13.22 -3.80 2.16
C PRO A 218 -11.95 -2.97 2.22
N ILE A 219 -11.94 -1.80 1.58
CA ILE A 219 -10.77 -0.95 1.50
C ILE A 219 -10.49 -0.26 2.84
N ARG A 220 -11.52 0.24 3.55
CA ARG A 220 -11.33 0.79 4.91
C ARG A 220 -10.81 -0.26 5.89
N LYS A 221 -11.29 -1.50 5.77
CA LYS A 221 -10.81 -2.62 6.59
C LYS A 221 -9.30 -2.86 6.41
N LEU A 222 -8.77 -2.68 5.20
CA LEU A 222 -7.34 -2.85 4.93
C LEU A 222 -6.44 -1.92 5.75
N TRP A 223 -6.92 -0.76 6.20
CA TRP A 223 -6.11 0.13 7.06
C TRP A 223 -5.82 -0.47 8.43
N GLY A 224 -6.79 -1.16 9.03
CA GLY A 224 -6.58 -1.94 10.25
C GLY A 224 -5.60 -3.08 9.99
N THR A 225 -5.88 -3.89 8.97
CA THR A 225 -5.04 -5.03 8.58
C THR A 225 -3.60 -4.62 8.25
N ALA A 226 -3.41 -3.49 7.55
CA ALA A 226 -2.06 -2.97 7.26
C ALA A 226 -1.30 -2.53 8.52
N ARG A 227 -1.99 -1.95 9.51
CA ARG A 227 -1.37 -1.61 10.80
C ARG A 227 -0.98 -2.86 11.58
N GLU A 228 -1.82 -3.90 11.57
CA GLU A 228 -1.50 -5.21 12.15
C GLU A 228 -0.25 -5.81 11.48
N ALA A 229 -0.21 -5.85 10.14
CA ALA A 229 0.94 -6.34 9.39
C ALA A 229 2.22 -5.55 9.72
N TRP A 230 2.15 -4.22 9.76
CA TRP A 230 3.30 -3.40 10.16
C TRP A 230 3.78 -3.73 11.57
N LYS A 231 2.86 -3.89 12.54
CA LYS A 231 3.20 -4.25 13.90
C LYS A 231 3.91 -5.61 13.96
N GLU A 232 3.38 -6.62 13.30
CA GLU A 232 3.96 -7.96 13.24
C GLU A 232 5.39 -7.92 12.63
N ILE A 233 5.57 -7.22 11.50
CA ILE A 233 6.85 -7.11 10.81
C ILE A 233 7.87 -6.32 11.66
N LEU A 234 7.47 -5.16 12.18
CA LEU A 234 8.39 -4.25 12.87
C LEU A 234 8.83 -4.77 14.25
N LEU A 235 8.00 -5.58 14.91
CA LEU A 235 8.36 -6.18 16.21
C LEU A 235 9.14 -7.50 16.07
N THR A 236 9.24 -8.05 14.87
CA THR A 236 10.08 -9.24 14.63
C THR A 236 11.57 -8.89 14.83
N PRO A 237 12.37 -9.75 15.50
CA PRO A 237 13.82 -9.58 15.59
C PRO A 237 14.49 -9.51 14.21
N GLY A 238 15.48 -8.63 14.04
CA GLY A 238 16.16 -8.36 12.77
C GLY A 238 16.04 -6.91 12.34
N GLU A 239 16.68 -6.54 11.25
CA GLU A 239 16.76 -5.16 10.74
C GLU A 239 16.28 -5.01 9.30
N ASN A 240 16.44 -6.06 8.47
CA ASN A 240 16.14 -6.02 7.06
C ASN A 240 15.09 -7.08 6.70
N PHE A 241 13.93 -6.65 6.22
CA PHE A 241 12.83 -7.54 5.91
C PHE A 241 12.37 -7.41 4.45
N LEU A 242 12.02 -8.56 3.86
CA LEU A 242 11.33 -8.64 2.59
C LEU A 242 9.86 -8.94 2.83
N VAL A 243 8.96 -8.28 2.10
CA VAL A 243 7.51 -8.51 2.17
C VAL A 243 6.94 -8.72 0.79
N VAL A 244 6.23 -9.82 0.57
CA VAL A 244 5.57 -10.13 -0.71
C VAL A 244 4.07 -10.17 -0.52
N THR A 245 3.35 -9.32 -1.26
CA THR A 245 1.90 -9.19 -1.07
C THR A 245 1.17 -8.75 -2.34
N HIS A 246 -0.02 -8.15 -2.22
CA HIS A 246 -0.96 -7.84 -3.30
C HIS A 246 -1.19 -6.34 -3.43
N LYS A 247 -1.87 -5.92 -4.53
CA LYS A 247 -2.04 -4.52 -4.90
C LYS A 247 -2.74 -3.68 -3.84
N SER A 248 -3.87 -4.15 -3.29
CA SER A 248 -4.68 -3.30 -2.41
C SER A 248 -4.09 -3.22 -1.01
N ILE A 249 -3.65 -4.34 -0.44
CA ILE A 249 -2.99 -4.33 0.86
C ILE A 249 -1.63 -3.60 0.79
N LEU A 250 -0.87 -3.72 -0.31
CA LEU A 250 0.38 -2.97 -0.49
C LEU A 250 0.15 -1.46 -0.53
N ARG A 251 -0.91 -1.01 -1.20
CA ARG A 251 -1.35 0.40 -1.14
C ARG A 251 -1.69 0.83 0.29
N ALA A 252 -2.43 -0.01 1.03
CA ALA A 252 -2.77 0.28 2.41
C ALA A 252 -1.53 0.32 3.32
N LEU A 253 -0.57 -0.59 3.13
CA LEU A 253 0.73 -0.57 3.84
C LEU A 253 1.48 0.74 3.57
N ILE A 254 1.61 1.14 2.31
CA ILE A 254 2.28 2.40 1.94
C ILE A 254 1.52 3.61 2.50
N CYS A 255 0.20 3.65 2.33
CA CYS A 255 -0.62 4.75 2.82
C CYS A 255 -0.56 4.90 4.35
N THR A 256 -0.68 3.80 5.09
CA THR A 256 -0.61 3.83 6.57
C THR A 256 0.76 4.26 7.06
N ALA A 257 1.83 3.82 6.41
CA ALA A 257 3.19 4.25 6.72
C ALA A 257 3.42 5.74 6.46
N LEU A 258 2.76 6.31 5.46
CA LEU A 258 2.82 7.74 5.13
C LEU A 258 1.73 8.59 5.82
N GLY A 259 0.96 8.02 6.76
CA GLY A 259 -0.12 8.75 7.45
C GLY A 259 -1.29 9.13 6.55
N LEU A 260 -1.45 8.49 5.38
CA LEU A 260 -2.52 8.77 4.43
C LEU A 260 -3.80 8.00 4.79
N THR A 261 -4.95 8.59 4.50
CA THR A 261 -6.27 8.03 4.76
C THR A 261 -6.77 7.13 3.62
N PRO A 262 -7.82 6.31 3.81
CA PRO A 262 -8.40 5.45 2.77
C PRO A 262 -8.81 6.19 1.49
N GLU A 263 -9.18 7.46 1.58
CA GLU A 263 -9.54 8.31 0.45
C GLU A 263 -8.35 8.53 -0.51
N ARG A 264 -7.11 8.32 -0.03
CA ARG A 264 -5.88 8.39 -0.83
C ARG A 264 -5.46 7.06 -1.46
N PHE A 265 -6.26 6.01 -1.33
CA PHE A 265 -5.96 4.67 -1.85
C PHE A 265 -5.53 4.63 -3.32
N ARG A 266 -6.11 5.49 -4.15
CA ARG A 266 -5.78 5.59 -5.59
C ARG A 266 -4.55 6.45 -5.90
N ALA A 267 -4.04 7.20 -4.93
CA ALA A 267 -2.87 8.05 -5.12
C ALA A 267 -1.56 7.27 -5.31
N ILE A 268 -1.56 5.98 -4.94
CA ILE A 268 -0.40 5.09 -5.06
C ILE A 268 -0.68 4.05 -6.14
N ASP A 269 0.22 3.89 -7.10
CA ASP A 269 0.20 2.72 -7.99
C ASP A 269 1.37 1.77 -7.69
N VAL A 270 1.13 0.47 -7.90
CA VAL A 270 2.10 -0.60 -7.67
C VAL A 270 1.95 -1.68 -8.73
N ASN A 271 3.01 -1.91 -9.49
CA ASN A 271 3.06 -2.88 -10.58
C ASN A 271 3.41 -4.28 -10.07
N ASN A 272 3.09 -5.33 -10.85
CA ASN A 272 3.57 -6.67 -10.57
C ASN A 272 5.11 -6.67 -10.54
N GLY A 273 5.70 -7.24 -9.49
CA GLY A 273 7.14 -7.19 -9.25
C GLY A 273 7.71 -5.81 -8.90
N GLY A 274 6.86 -4.77 -8.78
CA GLY A 274 7.31 -3.44 -8.35
C GLY A 274 7.83 -3.46 -6.91
N ILE A 275 8.98 -2.82 -6.68
CA ILE A 275 9.70 -2.78 -5.40
C ILE A 275 9.51 -1.42 -4.75
N SER A 276 9.11 -1.41 -3.48
CA SER A 276 9.08 -0.20 -2.65
C SER A 276 9.89 -0.43 -1.37
N VAL A 277 10.58 0.58 -0.89
CA VAL A 277 11.48 0.45 0.26
C VAL A 277 11.16 1.51 1.30
N PHE A 278 10.99 1.07 2.54
CA PHE A 278 10.87 1.93 3.71
C PHE A 278 12.05 1.73 4.66
N LYS A 279 12.46 2.81 5.32
CA LYS A 279 13.28 2.77 6.52
C LYS A 279 12.43 3.24 7.70
N PHE A 280 12.56 2.55 8.83
CA PHE A 280 11.85 2.90 10.06
C PHE A 280 12.85 3.31 11.15
N SER A 281 12.54 4.39 11.88
CA SER A 281 13.26 4.75 13.09
C SER A 281 12.97 3.73 14.21
N LYS A 282 13.74 3.81 15.31
CA LYS A 282 13.45 3.00 16.52
C LYS A 282 12.07 3.29 17.12
N GLN A 283 11.51 4.47 16.85
CA GLN A 283 10.17 4.90 17.26
C GLN A 283 9.06 4.39 16.31
N GLY A 284 9.40 3.66 15.25
CA GLY A 284 8.44 3.15 14.27
C GLY A 284 7.98 4.19 13.25
N GLU A 285 8.68 5.31 13.12
CA GLU A 285 8.40 6.34 12.13
C GLU A 285 8.93 5.91 10.76
N ALA A 286 8.12 6.08 9.71
CA ALA A 286 8.40 5.59 8.38
C ALA A 286 9.02 6.65 7.47
N MET A 287 10.09 6.30 6.76
CA MET A 287 10.64 7.06 5.64
C MET A 287 10.57 6.24 4.36
N LEU A 288 9.87 6.73 3.35
CA LEU A 288 9.83 6.11 2.02
C LEU A 288 11.10 6.44 1.26
N GLN A 289 11.89 5.42 0.93
CA GLN A 289 13.15 5.56 0.17
C GLN A 289 12.96 5.29 -1.32
N CYS A 290 12.04 4.38 -1.67
CA CYS A 290 11.74 4.02 -3.04
C CYS A 290 10.27 3.62 -3.17
N LEU A 291 9.62 4.04 -4.27
CA LEU A 291 8.23 3.68 -4.56
C LEU A 291 8.13 3.02 -5.93
N ASN A 292 7.57 1.81 -5.96
CA ASN A 292 7.21 1.09 -7.18
C ASN A 292 8.33 1.07 -8.25
N MET A 293 9.56 0.78 -7.84
CA MET A 293 10.69 0.63 -8.78
C MET A 293 10.46 -0.59 -9.67
N THR A 294 10.52 -0.40 -10.99
CA THR A 294 10.27 -1.43 -12.00
C THR A 294 11.40 -1.55 -13.03
N ALA A 295 12.48 -0.79 -12.90
CA ALA A 295 13.58 -0.79 -13.85
C ALA A 295 14.16 -2.19 -14.13
N HIS A 296 14.24 -3.04 -13.09
CA HIS A 296 14.69 -4.42 -13.20
C HIS A 296 13.78 -5.33 -14.06
N MET A 297 12.53 -4.91 -14.32
CA MET A 297 11.63 -5.64 -15.22
C MET A 297 12.00 -5.48 -16.70
N TYR A 298 12.79 -4.45 -17.03
CA TYR A 298 13.14 -4.07 -18.41
C TYR A 298 14.63 -4.21 -18.67
N SER A 299 15.38 -4.89 -17.81
CA SER A 299 16.84 -5.02 -17.92
C SER A 299 17.31 -5.61 -19.25
N ASP A 300 16.50 -6.48 -19.86
CA ASP A 300 16.81 -7.09 -21.16
C ASP A 300 16.76 -6.10 -22.35
N HIS A 301 16.15 -4.93 -22.15
CA HIS A 301 15.98 -3.89 -23.18
C HIS A 301 16.94 -2.71 -23.03
N ILE A 302 17.62 -2.58 -21.90
CA ILE A 302 18.52 -1.44 -21.61
C ILE A 302 19.86 -1.58 -22.35
N TYR A 303 20.24 -2.79 -22.77
CA TYR A 303 21.54 -3.08 -23.41
C TYR A 303 21.46 -3.28 -24.93
N ASN A 304 20.34 -2.98 -25.57
CA ASN A 304 20.16 -3.09 -27.02
C ASN A 304 20.19 -1.73 -27.74
N TYR A 305 20.92 -0.76 -27.19
CA TYR A 305 21.21 0.53 -27.86
C TYR A 305 22.67 0.67 -28.18
#